data_e635cde41c9a4da8501c32d23455030b
#
_entry.id   e635cde41c9a4da8501c32d23455030b
#
_cell.length_a   1.000
_cell.length_b   1.000
_cell.length_c   1.000
_cell.angle_alpha   90.00
_cell.angle_beta   90.00
_cell.angle_gamma   90.00
#
_symmetry.space_group_name_H-M   'P 1'
#
loop_
_entity.id
_entity.type
_entity.pdbx_description
1 polymer ?
#
loop_
_entity_poly.entity_id
_entity_poly.type
_entity_poly.pdbx_seq_one_letter_code
_entity_poly.pdbx_strand_id
1 'polypeptide(L)'
;MDKAELDRRFTELYKAHLRDVYSYSYYRVGNHHDAEDLTEQTFLQAYRHFERALRESKGRPLRPWLIRIAHNLAANLYRDRARKPQTALDSVAEPEGLHTTEDLVEGREELRHILEGVQQLPDDRREALIMRFALGMDNKEIARALGRTDGATKVLIHRAIKQLEEIVREPQEV
;
A
#
# COMPACT_ATOMS: atom_id res chain seq x y z
N MET A 1 -7.41 -16.26 -25.84
CA MET A 1 -8.04 -14.94 -25.60
C MET A 1 -7.43 -13.95 -26.56
N ASP A 2 -8.25 -13.24 -27.31
CA ASP A 2 -7.73 -12.23 -28.22
C ASP A 2 -7.29 -10.96 -27.48
N LYS A 3 -6.55 -10.11 -28.16
CA LYS A 3 -6.02 -8.87 -27.58
C LYS A 3 -7.12 -7.92 -27.11
N ALA A 4 -8.21 -7.80 -27.88
CA ALA A 4 -9.31 -6.92 -27.53
C ALA A 4 -9.98 -7.34 -26.22
N GLU A 5 -10.20 -8.62 -26.03
CA GLU A 5 -10.75 -9.15 -24.78
C GLU A 5 -9.79 -8.95 -23.61
N LEU A 6 -8.50 -9.18 -23.83
CA LEU A 6 -7.48 -8.96 -22.81
C LEU A 6 -7.43 -7.49 -22.38
N ASP A 7 -7.44 -6.57 -23.34
CA ASP A 7 -7.44 -5.14 -23.08
C ASP A 7 -8.70 -4.68 -22.33
N ARG A 8 -9.85 -5.23 -22.70
CA ARG A 8 -11.12 -4.97 -22.02
C ARG A 8 -11.07 -5.39 -20.56
N ARG A 9 -10.61 -6.60 -20.30
CA ARG A 9 -10.47 -7.12 -18.93
C ARG A 9 -9.45 -6.35 -18.12
N PHE A 10 -8.36 -5.95 -18.74
CA PHE A 10 -7.35 -5.12 -18.06
C PHE A 10 -7.92 -3.74 -17.71
N THR A 11 -8.69 -3.15 -18.60
CA THR A 11 -9.36 -1.86 -18.32
C THR A 11 -10.31 -1.97 -17.14
N GLU A 12 -11.03 -3.07 -17.02
CA GLU A 12 -11.89 -3.36 -15.87
C GLU A 12 -11.08 -3.48 -14.57
N LEU A 13 -9.98 -4.20 -14.63
CA LEU A 13 -9.05 -4.35 -13.50
C LEU A 13 -8.51 -2.98 -13.05
N TYR A 14 -8.07 -2.18 -14.00
CA TYR A 14 -7.55 -0.84 -13.76
C TYR A 14 -8.60 0.03 -13.05
N LYS A 15 -9.80 0.10 -13.58
CA LYS A 15 -10.89 0.89 -12.99
C LYS A 15 -11.27 0.40 -11.59
N ALA A 16 -11.25 -0.91 -11.37
CA ALA A 16 -11.61 -1.50 -10.09
C ALA A 16 -10.57 -1.23 -8.99
N HIS A 17 -9.29 -1.15 -9.34
CA HIS A 17 -8.20 -1.16 -8.35
C HIS A 17 -7.28 0.05 -8.39
N LEU A 18 -7.53 1.03 -9.27
CA LEU A 18 -6.70 2.24 -9.35
C LEU A 18 -6.60 2.95 -8.00
N ARG A 19 -7.72 3.11 -7.32
CA ARG A 19 -7.77 3.78 -6.02
C ARG A 19 -6.95 3.03 -4.96
N ASP A 20 -7.06 1.72 -4.91
CA ASP A 20 -6.33 0.90 -3.95
C ASP A 20 -4.83 0.94 -4.19
N VAL A 21 -4.40 0.81 -5.44
CA VAL A 21 -2.98 0.88 -5.80
C VAL A 21 -2.41 2.26 -5.50
N TYR A 22 -3.15 3.32 -5.83
CA TYR A 22 -2.72 4.68 -5.51
C TYR A 22 -2.63 4.92 -4.00
N SER A 23 -3.64 4.50 -3.23
CA SER A 23 -3.64 4.64 -1.77
C SER A 23 -2.48 3.89 -1.12
N TYR A 24 -2.25 2.66 -1.52
CA TYR A 24 -1.10 1.89 -1.06
C TYR A 24 0.21 2.64 -1.37
N SER A 25 0.36 3.08 -2.61
CA SER A 25 1.55 3.79 -3.07
C SER A 25 1.78 5.08 -2.28
N TYR A 26 0.73 5.85 -2.05
CA TYR A 26 0.80 7.09 -1.28
C TYR A 26 1.26 6.85 0.16
N TYR A 27 0.65 5.90 0.85
CA TYR A 27 1.05 5.58 2.23
C TYR A 27 2.44 5.00 2.32
N ARG A 28 2.89 4.36 1.24
CA ARG A 28 4.23 3.75 1.19
C ARG A 28 5.33 4.77 0.92
N VAL A 29 5.12 5.71 0.01
CA VAL A 29 6.16 6.65 -0.44
C VAL A 29 6.02 8.06 0.15
N GLY A 30 4.85 8.46 0.59
CA GLY A 30 4.62 9.67 1.36
C GLY A 30 4.42 10.97 0.55
N ASN A 31 4.40 10.91 -0.77
CA ASN A 31 4.12 12.09 -1.60
C ASN A 31 3.39 11.70 -2.87
N HIS A 32 2.65 12.65 -3.45
CA HIS A 32 1.81 12.39 -4.63
C HIS A 32 2.61 12.05 -5.89
N HIS A 33 3.72 12.74 -6.12
CA HIS A 33 4.53 12.54 -7.32
C HIS A 33 5.04 11.09 -7.40
N ASP A 34 5.67 10.62 -6.34
CA ASP A 34 6.18 9.24 -6.28
C ASP A 34 5.05 8.21 -6.24
N ALA A 35 3.92 8.55 -5.60
CA ALA A 35 2.75 7.67 -5.59
C ALA A 35 2.14 7.49 -6.99
N GLU A 36 2.06 8.55 -7.77
CA GLU A 36 1.60 8.50 -9.17
C GLU A 36 2.55 7.66 -10.02
N ASP A 37 3.86 7.87 -9.90
CA ASP A 37 4.87 7.09 -10.60
C ASP A 37 4.80 5.60 -10.25
N LEU A 38 4.71 5.29 -8.97
CA LEU A 38 4.59 3.91 -8.50
C LEU A 38 3.31 3.24 -9.00
N THR A 39 2.20 3.97 -8.98
CA THR A 39 0.92 3.50 -9.50
C THR A 39 1.00 3.20 -10.99
N GLU A 40 1.56 4.11 -11.78
CA GLU A 40 1.75 3.95 -13.21
C GLU A 40 2.63 2.74 -13.52
N GLN A 41 3.77 2.63 -12.87
CA GLN A 41 4.68 1.49 -13.06
C GLN A 41 4.05 0.17 -12.67
N THR A 42 3.25 0.17 -11.60
CA THR A 42 2.51 -1.03 -11.17
C THR A 42 1.57 -1.53 -12.26
N PHE A 43 0.77 -0.65 -12.85
CA PHE A 43 -0.16 -1.05 -13.90
C PHE A 43 0.54 -1.39 -15.21
N LEU A 44 1.65 -0.73 -15.55
CA LEU A 44 2.46 -1.10 -16.70
C LEU A 44 3.02 -2.52 -16.56
N GLN A 45 3.57 -2.83 -15.41
CA GLN A 45 4.07 -4.17 -15.14
C GLN A 45 2.94 -5.21 -15.08
N ALA A 46 1.82 -4.84 -14.48
CA ALA A 46 0.63 -5.69 -14.45
C ALA A 46 0.14 -6.03 -15.86
N TYR A 47 0.10 -5.06 -16.76
CA TYR A 47 -0.34 -5.29 -18.14
C TYR A 47 0.55 -6.32 -18.85
N ARG A 48 1.85 -6.23 -18.67
CA ARG A 48 2.81 -7.17 -19.29
C ARG A 48 2.60 -8.62 -18.86
N HIS A 49 2.14 -8.84 -17.64
CA HIS A 49 1.98 -10.17 -17.06
C HIS A 49 0.52 -10.58 -16.85
N PHE A 50 -0.42 -9.80 -17.38
CA PHE A 50 -1.84 -9.92 -17.07
C PHE A 50 -2.43 -11.24 -17.55
N GLU A 51 -2.13 -11.64 -18.77
CA GLU A 51 -2.65 -12.90 -19.34
C GLU A 51 -2.23 -14.11 -18.51
N ARG A 52 -0.96 -14.14 -18.10
CA ARG A 52 -0.44 -15.18 -17.23
C ARG A 52 -1.12 -15.14 -15.85
N ALA A 53 -1.27 -13.96 -15.28
CA ALA A 53 -1.92 -13.80 -13.98
C ALA A 53 -3.37 -14.26 -14.01
N LEU A 54 -4.11 -13.99 -15.10
CA LEU A 54 -5.48 -14.49 -15.27
C LEU A 54 -5.54 -16.00 -15.23
N ARG A 55 -4.62 -16.65 -15.93
CA ARG A 55 -4.55 -18.13 -15.94
C ARG A 55 -4.20 -18.71 -14.58
N GLU A 56 -3.20 -18.15 -13.93
CA GLU A 56 -2.71 -18.65 -12.64
C GLU A 56 -3.67 -18.35 -11.48
N SER A 57 -4.47 -17.30 -11.58
CA SER A 57 -5.41 -16.91 -10.53
C SER A 57 -6.56 -17.89 -10.34
N LYS A 58 -6.93 -18.64 -11.39
CA LYS A 58 -8.06 -19.57 -11.38
C LYS A 58 -9.35 -18.91 -10.88
N GLY A 59 -9.62 -17.70 -11.33
CA GLY A 59 -10.81 -16.94 -10.94
C GLY A 59 -10.71 -16.22 -9.59
N ARG A 60 -9.58 -16.31 -8.90
CA ARG A 60 -9.38 -15.57 -7.65
C ARG A 60 -9.17 -14.07 -7.92
N PRO A 61 -9.58 -13.18 -6.99
CA PRO A 61 -9.34 -11.75 -7.15
C PRO A 61 -7.86 -11.41 -7.34
N LEU A 62 -7.58 -10.45 -8.22
CA LEU A 62 -6.21 -10.05 -8.58
C LEU A 62 -5.68 -8.88 -7.76
N ARG A 63 -6.47 -8.32 -6.84
CA ARG A 63 -6.00 -7.20 -6.00
C ARG A 63 -4.71 -7.55 -5.23
N PRO A 64 -4.60 -8.70 -4.57
CA PRO A 64 -3.35 -9.06 -3.88
C PRO A 64 -2.14 -9.14 -4.81
N TRP A 65 -2.34 -9.61 -6.03
CA TRP A 65 -1.30 -9.67 -7.05
C TRP A 65 -0.85 -8.26 -7.46
N LEU A 66 -1.78 -7.34 -7.68
CA LEU A 66 -1.45 -5.95 -7.99
C LEU A 66 -0.67 -5.28 -6.86
N ILE A 67 -1.12 -5.44 -5.64
CA ILE A 67 -0.46 -4.86 -4.46
C ILE A 67 0.93 -5.46 -4.26
N ARG A 68 1.11 -6.74 -4.56
CA ARG A 68 2.44 -7.37 -4.54
C ARG A 68 3.40 -6.74 -5.57
N ILE A 69 2.91 -6.44 -6.78
CA ILE A 69 3.70 -5.72 -7.77
C ILE A 69 4.13 -4.36 -7.22
N ALA A 70 3.19 -3.60 -6.68
CA ALA A 70 3.46 -2.29 -6.08
C ALA A 70 4.45 -2.41 -4.91
N HIS A 71 4.30 -3.39 -4.06
CA HIS A 71 5.21 -3.67 -2.95
C HIS A 71 6.65 -3.94 -3.44
N ASN A 72 6.80 -4.78 -4.44
CA ASN A 72 8.12 -5.10 -5.00
C ASN A 72 8.77 -3.89 -5.67
N LEU A 73 7.99 -3.09 -6.40
CA LEU A 73 8.48 -1.86 -7.01
C LEU A 73 8.86 -0.80 -5.97
N ALA A 74 8.08 -0.66 -4.92
CA ALA A 74 8.37 0.26 -3.82
C ALA A 74 9.67 -0.14 -3.10
N ALA A 75 9.88 -1.42 -2.84
CA ALA A 75 11.11 -1.92 -2.23
C ALA A 75 12.34 -1.58 -3.08
N ASN A 76 12.24 -1.73 -4.41
CA ASN A 76 13.31 -1.36 -5.33
C ASN A 76 13.56 0.15 -5.33
N LEU A 77 12.53 0.97 -5.30
CA LEU A 77 12.63 2.42 -5.25
C LEU A 77 13.38 2.89 -3.99
N TYR A 78 13.06 2.31 -2.85
CA TYR A 78 13.75 2.62 -1.58
C TYR A 78 15.21 2.18 -1.60
N ARG A 79 15.51 1.05 -2.19
CA ARG A 79 16.89 0.58 -2.34
C ARG A 79 17.71 1.53 -3.20
N ASP A 80 17.14 2.01 -4.30
CA ASP A 80 17.80 2.96 -5.21
C ASP A 80 18.01 4.32 -4.52
N ARG A 81 17.06 4.78 -3.72
CA ARG A 81 17.17 6.03 -2.96
C ARG A 81 18.21 5.95 -1.84
N ALA A 82 18.37 4.81 -1.20
CA ALA A 82 19.40 4.61 -0.20
C ALA A 82 20.81 4.73 -0.79
N ARG A 83 20.96 4.49 -2.09
CA ARG A 83 22.22 4.64 -2.83
C ARG A 83 22.46 6.07 -3.32
N LYS A 84 21.41 6.90 -3.42
CA LYS A 84 21.46 8.29 -3.85
C LYS A 84 20.91 9.17 -2.74
N PRO A 85 21.75 9.91 -1.99
CA PRO A 85 21.24 10.80 -0.96
C PRO A 85 20.38 11.89 -1.60
N GLN A 86 19.10 11.86 -1.34
CA GLN A 86 18.20 12.94 -1.71
C GLN A 86 18.03 13.89 -0.54
N THR A 87 18.39 15.13 -0.78
CA THR A 87 18.06 16.26 0.06
C THR A 87 16.65 16.73 -0.33
N ALA A 88 15.63 16.18 0.21
CA ALA A 88 14.34 16.84 0.39
C ALA A 88 13.37 15.89 1.04
N LEU A 89 13.20 16.07 2.31
CA LEU A 89 12.00 15.69 3.01
C LEU A 89 10.91 16.67 2.58
N ASP A 90 10.28 16.40 1.47
CA ASP A 90 9.03 17.07 1.17
C ASP A 90 8.05 16.72 2.27
N SER A 91 7.55 17.75 2.93
CA SER A 91 6.52 17.63 3.94
C SER A 91 5.41 16.70 3.42
N VAL A 92 5.05 15.72 4.24
CA VAL A 92 3.94 14.81 3.95
C VAL A 92 2.69 15.66 3.74
N ALA A 93 2.35 15.92 2.48
CA ALA A 93 1.07 16.55 2.16
C ALA A 93 -0.03 15.53 2.44
N GLU A 94 -1.07 15.95 3.15
CA GLU A 94 -2.21 15.11 3.44
C GLU A 94 -2.86 14.60 2.14
N PRO A 95 -3.25 13.31 2.06
CA PRO A 95 -3.92 12.81 0.87
C PRO A 95 -5.22 13.58 0.62
N GLU A 96 -5.28 14.24 -0.51
CA GLU A 96 -6.54 14.80 -1.00
C GLU A 96 -7.50 13.65 -1.27
N GLY A 97 -8.60 13.59 -0.53
CA GLY A 97 -9.62 12.56 -0.72
C GLY A 97 -10.08 11.87 0.55
N LEU A 98 -9.44 12.14 1.69
CA LEU A 98 -9.95 11.74 3.01
C LEU A 98 -10.73 12.88 3.68
N HIS A 99 -11.03 13.94 2.93
CA HIS A 99 -11.76 15.09 3.45
C HIS A 99 -13.25 14.90 3.32
N THR A 100 -13.88 14.42 4.35
CA THR A 100 -15.31 14.61 4.55
C THR A 100 -15.53 15.24 5.92
N THR A 101 -15.86 16.53 5.89
CA THR A 101 -16.50 17.30 6.95
C THR A 101 -15.70 17.68 8.20
N GLU A 102 -16.09 18.80 8.76
CA GLU A 102 -15.56 19.52 9.92
C GLU A 102 -15.49 18.69 11.23
N ASP A 103 -16.18 17.54 11.31
CA ASP A 103 -16.10 16.59 12.43
C ASP A 103 -14.72 15.93 12.55
N LEU A 104 -13.85 16.16 11.57
CA LEU A 104 -12.54 15.52 11.48
C LEU A 104 -11.38 16.39 11.97
N VAL A 105 -11.63 17.61 12.47
CA VAL A 105 -10.51 18.45 12.95
C VAL A 105 -9.86 17.84 14.19
N GLU A 106 -10.65 17.28 15.11
CA GLU A 106 -10.15 16.53 16.26
C GLU A 106 -9.60 15.16 15.84
N GLY A 107 -10.28 14.50 14.89
CA GLY A 107 -9.84 13.24 14.32
C GLY A 107 -8.59 13.35 13.45
N ARG A 108 -8.25 14.55 12.92
CA ARG A 108 -7.05 14.77 12.12
C ARG A 108 -5.76 14.69 12.92
N GLU A 109 -5.73 15.21 14.13
CA GLU A 109 -4.54 15.12 14.97
C GLU A 109 -4.30 13.69 15.45
N GLU A 110 -5.36 12.98 15.84
CA GLU A 110 -5.26 11.57 16.19
C GLU A 110 -4.83 10.72 15.00
N LEU A 111 -5.43 10.94 13.83
CA LEU A 111 -5.08 10.25 12.60
C LEU A 111 -3.62 10.54 12.21
N ARG A 112 -3.19 11.80 12.27
CA ARG A 112 -1.80 12.18 12.00
C ARG A 112 -0.85 11.45 12.93
N HIS A 113 -1.17 11.41 14.23
CA HIS A 113 -0.35 10.74 15.24
C HIS A 113 -0.22 9.25 14.96
N ILE A 114 -1.32 8.59 14.58
CA ILE A 114 -1.32 7.17 14.18
C ILE A 114 -0.48 6.96 12.92
N LEU A 115 -0.65 7.81 11.91
CA LEU A 115 0.12 7.71 10.66
C LEU A 115 1.62 7.93 10.88
N GLU A 116 1.99 8.85 11.74
CA GLU A 116 3.38 9.05 12.15
C GLU A 116 3.93 7.80 12.86
N GLY A 117 3.13 7.20 13.73
CA GLY A 117 3.48 5.95 14.40
C GLY A 117 3.67 4.81 13.41
N VAL A 118 2.80 4.70 12.42
CA VAL A 118 2.91 3.68 11.35
C VAL A 118 4.22 3.85 10.58
N GLN A 119 4.65 5.07 10.32
CA GLN A 119 5.93 5.34 9.64
C GLN A 119 7.16 4.92 10.44
N GLN A 120 7.03 4.79 11.76
CA GLN A 120 8.11 4.32 12.63
C GLN A 120 8.22 2.79 12.70
N LEU A 121 7.25 2.07 12.18
CA LEU A 121 7.27 0.61 12.18
C LEU A 121 8.28 0.06 11.16
N PRO A 122 8.85 -1.12 11.41
CA PRO A 122 9.60 -1.85 10.39
C PRO A 122 8.77 -2.07 9.12
N ASP A 123 9.43 -2.16 7.98
CA ASP A 123 8.79 -2.17 6.66
C ASP A 123 7.65 -3.19 6.53
N ASP A 124 7.87 -4.42 6.93
CA ASP A 124 6.88 -5.49 6.83
C ASP A 124 5.64 -5.26 7.71
N ARG A 125 5.85 -4.73 8.92
CA ARG A 125 4.76 -4.40 9.85
C ARG A 125 3.95 -3.21 9.34
N ARG A 126 4.63 -2.18 8.86
CA ARG A 126 3.99 -1.01 8.26
C ARG A 126 3.13 -1.41 7.06
N GLU A 127 3.68 -2.20 6.16
CA GLU A 127 3.00 -2.70 4.97
C GLU A 127 1.73 -3.48 5.32
N ALA A 128 1.83 -4.38 6.29
CA ALA A 128 0.69 -5.17 6.73
C ALA A 128 -0.44 -4.29 7.27
N LEU A 129 -0.11 -3.26 8.04
CA LEU A 129 -1.12 -2.33 8.58
C LEU A 129 -1.73 -1.44 7.49
N ILE A 130 -0.95 -0.99 6.52
CA ILE A 130 -1.47 -0.25 5.36
C ILE A 130 -2.48 -1.11 4.60
N MET A 131 -2.13 -2.34 4.29
CA MET A 131 -3.03 -3.26 3.59
C MET A 131 -4.30 -3.54 4.37
N ARG A 132 -4.19 -3.73 5.68
CA ARG A 132 -5.34 -4.04 6.54
C ARG A 132 -6.29 -2.86 6.70
N PHE A 133 -5.76 -1.69 7.05
CA PHE A 133 -6.57 -0.55 7.48
C PHE A 133 -6.86 0.44 6.35
N ALA A 134 -5.93 0.68 5.45
CA ALA A 134 -6.16 1.58 4.32
C ALA A 134 -6.86 0.89 3.16
N LEU A 135 -6.57 -0.37 2.89
CA LEU A 135 -7.11 -1.10 1.74
C LEU A 135 -8.23 -2.08 2.12
N GLY A 136 -8.46 -2.30 3.41
CA GLY A 136 -9.48 -3.24 3.87
C GLY A 136 -9.21 -4.70 3.47
N MET A 137 -7.95 -5.07 3.29
CA MET A 137 -7.59 -6.43 2.91
C MET A 137 -7.71 -7.39 4.10
N ASP A 138 -8.20 -8.59 3.87
CA ASP A 138 -8.22 -9.63 4.88
C ASP A 138 -6.85 -10.33 5.01
N ASN A 139 -6.71 -11.18 6.02
CA ASN A 139 -5.43 -11.85 6.28
C ASN A 139 -4.94 -12.70 5.11
N LYS A 140 -5.85 -13.34 4.38
CA LYS A 140 -5.50 -14.16 3.22
C LYS A 140 -5.01 -13.32 2.06
N GLU A 141 -5.64 -12.18 1.80
CA GLU A 141 -5.20 -11.23 0.78
C GLU A 141 -3.82 -10.66 1.12
N ILE A 142 -3.61 -10.25 2.36
CA ILE A 142 -2.32 -9.73 2.84
C ILE A 142 -1.23 -10.80 2.71
N ALA A 143 -1.53 -12.03 3.10
CA ALA A 143 -0.60 -13.15 2.98
C ALA A 143 -0.14 -13.34 1.54
N ARG A 144 -1.07 -13.30 0.59
CA ARG A 144 -0.75 -13.39 -0.83
C ARG A 144 0.07 -12.19 -1.33
N ALA A 145 -0.30 -10.99 -0.92
CA ALA A 145 0.42 -9.78 -1.32
C ALA A 145 1.86 -9.77 -0.79
N LEU A 146 2.08 -10.22 0.44
CA LEU A 146 3.41 -10.26 1.07
C LEU A 146 4.19 -11.56 0.80
N GLY A 147 3.56 -12.55 0.16
CA GLY A 147 4.20 -13.83 -0.08
C GLY A 147 4.47 -14.63 1.20
N ARG A 148 3.58 -14.55 2.18
CA ARG A 148 3.69 -15.21 3.48
C ARG A 148 2.57 -16.23 3.67
N THR A 149 2.72 -17.10 4.66
CA THR A 149 1.64 -18.00 5.09
C THR A 149 0.56 -17.23 5.85
N ASP A 150 -0.64 -17.78 5.93
CA ASP A 150 -1.74 -17.18 6.68
C ASP A 150 -1.39 -17.03 8.17
N GLY A 151 -0.76 -18.05 8.75
CA GLY A 151 -0.33 -18.03 10.15
C GLY A 151 0.73 -16.97 10.43
N ALA A 152 1.75 -16.87 9.57
CA ALA A 152 2.80 -15.85 9.70
C ALA A 152 2.23 -14.43 9.55
N THR A 153 1.27 -14.25 8.65
CA THR A 153 0.59 -12.96 8.44
C THR A 153 -0.20 -12.54 9.67
N LYS A 154 -0.94 -13.47 10.27
CA LYS A 154 -1.70 -13.22 11.50
C LYS A 154 -0.78 -12.75 12.63
N VAL A 155 0.35 -13.42 12.82
CA VAL A 155 1.35 -13.05 13.84
C VAL A 155 1.96 -11.67 13.53
N LEU A 156 2.29 -11.42 12.26
CA LEU A 156 2.85 -10.14 11.81
C LEU A 156 1.90 -8.97 12.12
N ILE A 157 0.63 -9.12 11.77
CA ILE A 157 -0.39 -8.08 12.01
C ILE A 157 -0.56 -7.84 13.53
N HIS A 158 -0.65 -8.90 14.31
CA HIS A 158 -0.78 -8.79 15.77
C HIS A 158 0.40 -8.03 16.38
N ARG A 159 1.63 -8.40 16.00
CA ARG A 159 2.84 -7.71 16.48
C ARG A 159 2.90 -6.27 16.01
N ALA A 160 2.47 -5.99 14.78
CA ALA A 160 2.42 -4.63 14.23
C ALA A 160 1.46 -3.75 15.02
N ILE A 161 0.26 -4.24 15.32
CA ILE A 161 -0.74 -3.52 16.12
C ILE A 161 -0.20 -3.25 17.53
N LYS A 162 0.38 -4.23 18.16
CA LYS A 162 0.98 -4.07 19.50
C LYS A 162 2.08 -3.01 19.52
N GLN A 163 2.98 -3.07 18.56
CA GLN A 163 4.07 -2.09 18.47
C GLN A 163 3.53 -0.68 18.21
N LEU A 164 2.53 -0.57 17.34
CA LEU A 164 1.89 0.73 17.06
C LEU A 164 1.23 1.29 18.34
N GLU A 165 0.54 0.47 19.11
CA GLU A 165 -0.06 0.89 20.37
C GLU A 165 0.99 1.44 21.35
N GLU A 166 2.13 0.80 21.45
CA GLU A 166 3.24 1.25 22.28
C GLU A 166 3.78 2.60 21.79
N ILE A 167 4.00 2.75 20.49
CA ILE A 167 4.50 4.01 19.89
C ILE A 167 3.52 5.18 20.14
N VAL A 168 2.22 4.92 19.97
CA VAL A 168 1.18 5.95 20.12
C VAL A 168 0.98 6.34 21.58
N ARG A 169 1.22 5.42 22.51
CA ARG A 169 1.09 5.69 23.96
C ARG A 169 2.26 6.44 24.57
N GLU A 170 3.44 6.39 23.98
CA GLU A 170 4.58 7.13 24.48
C GLU A 170 4.31 8.62 24.37
N PRO A 171 4.34 9.39 25.49
CA PRO A 171 4.20 10.83 25.42
C PRO A 171 5.35 11.37 24.59
N GLN A 172 5.03 12.15 23.56
CA GLN A 172 6.04 12.85 22.79
C GLN A 172 6.77 13.80 23.75
N GLU A 173 8.02 13.50 24.03
CA GLU A 173 8.88 14.45 24.72
C GLU A 173 9.00 15.69 23.86
N VAL A 174 8.49 16.80 24.40
CA VAL A 174 8.56 18.12 23.78
C VAL A 174 10.01 18.62 23.85
#